data_34ec2f8489100c45603c3c1761665a76
#
_entry.id   34ec2f8489100c45603c3c1761665a76
#
_cell.length_a   1.000
_cell.length_b   1.000
_cell.length_c   1.000
_cell.angle_alpha   90.00
_cell.angle_beta   90.00
_cell.angle_gamma   90.00
#
_symmetry.space_group_name_H-M   'P 1'
#
loop_
_entity.id
_entity.type
_entity.pdbx_description
1 polymer ?
#
loop_
_entity_poly.entity_id
_entity_poly.type
_entity_poly.pdbx_seq_one_letter_code
_entity_poly.pdbx_strand_id
1 'polypeptide(L)'
;MLSVPALAAESGTENLVRSKTYTGQFSDLPEDHTFYKNVAALYEYGLSVGQADGTFGLTAPMTVGQTVIFAGRIRSLYRTGDPEAGPAAFAAAAVSQKDAWRVYAPYLWYLQSEGVLDKALDDCLTQPATRAQMAHVLANLLPEEALPLINDSLVTQGYASRRRITDVTEYTPYYQDILKLYRCGVSIGSNAAGSFFPNAPITRGAAAAMLTRIVDPALRLTPDWNLTDLFSAEGAAYEDLVTIGEYIAAPA
;
A
#
# COMPACT_ATOMS: atom_id res chain seq x y z
N MET A 1 37.45 -28.35 1.77
CA MET A 1 36.24 -27.56 2.03
C MET A 1 36.04 -26.68 0.83
N LEU A 2 35.06 -27.00 -0.03
CA LEU A 2 34.69 -26.17 -1.16
C LEU A 2 33.77 -25.05 -0.63
N SER A 3 34.27 -23.83 -0.67
CA SER A 3 33.47 -22.60 -0.43
C SER A 3 32.45 -22.50 -1.55
N VAL A 4 31.18 -22.72 -1.25
CA VAL A 4 30.07 -22.36 -2.13
C VAL A 4 30.01 -20.83 -2.10
N PRO A 5 30.18 -20.14 -3.25
CA PRO A 5 29.96 -18.70 -3.26
C PRO A 5 28.50 -18.45 -2.88
N ALA A 6 28.27 -17.63 -1.84
CA ALA A 6 26.95 -17.07 -1.57
C ALA A 6 26.56 -16.32 -2.83
N LEU A 7 25.52 -16.79 -3.52
CA LEU A 7 24.88 -16.03 -4.58
C LEU A 7 24.40 -14.74 -3.90
N ALA A 8 25.03 -13.61 -4.23
CA ALA A 8 24.48 -12.30 -3.87
C ALA A 8 23.06 -12.29 -4.40
N ALA A 9 22.07 -12.08 -3.52
CA ALA A 9 20.70 -11.91 -3.95
C ALA A 9 20.71 -10.71 -4.91
N GLU A 10 20.45 -10.96 -6.19
CA GLU A 10 20.32 -9.88 -7.17
C GLU A 10 19.19 -8.99 -6.67
N SER A 11 19.53 -7.73 -6.43
CA SER A 11 18.55 -6.74 -6.03
C SER A 11 17.64 -6.53 -7.23
N GLY A 12 16.38 -6.92 -7.17
CA GLY A 12 15.47 -6.74 -8.29
C GLY A 12 15.01 -5.29 -8.51
N THR A 13 15.67 -4.32 -7.87
CA THR A 13 15.35 -2.90 -8.00
C THR A 13 15.60 -2.35 -9.40
N GLU A 14 16.56 -2.90 -10.14
CA GLU A 14 16.82 -2.59 -11.55
C GLU A 14 15.65 -2.94 -12.47
N ASN A 15 14.78 -3.82 -12.06
CA ASN A 15 13.56 -4.20 -12.78
C ASN A 15 12.41 -3.21 -12.58
N LEU A 16 12.50 -2.34 -11.55
CA LEU A 16 11.47 -1.34 -11.26
C LEU A 16 11.68 -0.10 -12.15
N VAL A 17 11.40 -0.25 -13.44
CA VAL A 17 11.57 0.82 -14.45
C VAL A 17 10.23 1.20 -15.09
N ARG A 18 10.08 2.48 -15.41
CA ARG A 18 8.92 2.97 -16.16
C ARG A 18 9.05 2.58 -17.63
N SER A 19 8.14 1.78 -18.13
CA SER A 19 8.12 1.24 -19.49
C SER A 19 7.19 2.00 -20.45
N LYS A 20 6.39 2.94 -19.93
CA LYS A 20 5.40 3.73 -20.67
C LYS A 20 5.49 5.20 -20.28
N THR A 21 4.82 6.04 -21.06
CA THR A 21 4.65 7.48 -20.75
C THR A 21 3.18 7.78 -20.54
N TYR A 22 2.84 8.43 -19.44
CA TYR A 22 1.48 8.92 -19.20
C TYR A 22 1.29 10.26 -19.92
N THR A 23 0.23 10.36 -20.73
CA THR A 23 -0.12 11.54 -21.52
C THR A 23 -1.61 11.90 -21.39
N GLY A 24 -2.22 11.60 -20.22
CA GLY A 24 -3.63 11.91 -19.98
C GLY A 24 -4.59 10.79 -20.41
N GLN A 25 -4.22 9.51 -20.25
CA GLN A 25 -5.05 8.37 -20.65
C GLN A 25 -6.35 8.24 -19.84
N PHE A 26 -6.42 8.81 -18.63
CA PHE A 26 -7.58 8.68 -17.76
C PHE A 26 -8.38 9.97 -17.69
N SER A 27 -9.63 9.93 -18.14
CA SER A 27 -10.52 11.11 -18.25
C SER A 27 -10.93 11.68 -16.88
N ASP A 28 -10.85 10.90 -15.80
CA ASP A 28 -11.16 11.30 -14.42
C ASP A 28 -9.95 11.78 -13.62
N LEU A 29 -8.78 11.96 -14.26
CA LEU A 29 -7.53 12.34 -13.60
C LEU A 29 -7.00 13.70 -14.13
N PRO A 30 -7.52 14.84 -13.65
CA PRO A 30 -6.96 16.14 -14.01
C PRO A 30 -5.57 16.35 -13.40
N GLU A 31 -4.75 17.19 -14.04
CA GLU A 31 -3.33 17.38 -13.66
C GLU A 31 -3.12 17.92 -12.23
N ASP A 32 -4.08 18.67 -11.72
CA ASP A 32 -4.08 19.23 -10.35
C ASP A 32 -4.60 18.26 -9.30
N HIS A 33 -5.05 17.06 -9.69
CA HIS A 33 -5.56 16.07 -8.74
C HIS A 33 -4.47 15.56 -7.81
N THR A 34 -4.78 15.43 -6.51
CA THR A 34 -3.85 14.97 -5.46
C THR A 34 -3.12 13.67 -5.83
N PHE A 35 -3.79 12.75 -6.51
CA PHE A 35 -3.22 11.46 -6.93
C PHE A 35 -2.65 11.45 -8.34
N TYR A 36 -2.57 12.59 -9.03
CA TYR A 36 -2.12 12.63 -10.43
C TYR A 36 -0.79 11.92 -10.64
N LYS A 37 0.25 12.33 -9.89
CA LYS A 37 1.59 11.74 -10.00
C LYS A 37 1.61 10.24 -9.71
N ASN A 38 0.81 9.79 -8.76
CA ASN A 38 0.75 8.39 -8.38
C ASN A 38 0.04 7.54 -9.43
N VAL A 39 -1.11 7.99 -9.93
CA VAL A 39 -1.86 7.26 -10.95
C VAL A 39 -1.12 7.24 -12.28
N ALA A 40 -0.49 8.36 -12.67
CA ALA A 40 0.40 8.41 -13.82
C ALA A 40 1.54 7.39 -13.70
N ALA A 41 2.22 7.36 -12.55
CA ALA A 41 3.29 6.40 -12.30
C ALA A 41 2.81 4.93 -12.36
N LEU A 42 1.61 4.58 -11.82
CA LEU A 42 1.06 3.23 -11.99
C LEU A 42 0.92 2.81 -13.45
N TYR A 43 0.48 3.73 -14.29
CA TYR A 43 0.40 3.48 -15.74
C TYR A 43 1.80 3.31 -16.35
N GLU A 44 2.73 4.18 -15.99
CA GLU A 44 4.10 4.18 -16.53
C GLU A 44 4.90 2.93 -16.14
N TYR A 45 4.70 2.40 -14.94
CA TYR A 45 5.26 1.10 -14.52
C TYR A 45 4.52 -0.11 -15.13
N GLY A 46 3.49 0.09 -15.97
CA GLY A 46 2.71 -0.99 -16.57
C GLY A 46 1.80 -1.73 -15.59
N LEU A 47 1.60 -1.21 -14.39
CA LEU A 47 0.83 -1.86 -13.33
C LEU A 47 -0.68 -1.66 -13.49
N SER A 48 -1.12 -0.61 -14.19
CA SER A 48 -2.53 -0.35 -14.48
C SER A 48 -2.72 0.24 -15.88
N VAL A 49 -3.84 -0.10 -16.49
CA VAL A 49 -4.32 0.50 -17.73
C VAL A 49 -5.65 1.24 -17.55
N GLY A 50 -6.12 1.39 -16.30
CA GLY A 50 -7.42 1.99 -15.98
C GLY A 50 -8.59 1.01 -16.17
N GLN A 51 -9.76 1.57 -16.41
CA GLN A 51 -11.01 0.86 -16.65
C GLN A 51 -11.38 0.91 -18.13
N ALA A 52 -12.32 0.06 -18.55
CA ALA A 52 -12.76 -0.04 -19.94
C ALA A 52 -13.45 1.23 -20.48
N ASP A 53 -13.96 2.08 -19.58
CA ASP A 53 -14.60 3.36 -19.90
C ASP A 53 -13.61 4.53 -20.05
N GLY A 54 -12.29 4.26 -19.96
CA GLY A 54 -11.25 5.28 -20.06
C GLY A 54 -11.03 6.08 -18.77
N THR A 55 -11.61 5.65 -17.65
CA THR A 55 -11.35 6.24 -16.33
C THR A 55 -10.32 5.42 -15.55
N PHE A 56 -9.72 6.02 -14.50
CA PHE A 56 -9.01 5.27 -13.48
C PHE A 56 -9.95 4.76 -12.39
N GLY A 57 -11.03 5.48 -12.11
CA GLY A 57 -12.01 5.18 -11.06
C GLY A 57 -11.51 5.60 -9.67
N LEU A 58 -10.99 6.82 -9.54
CA LEU A 58 -10.29 7.35 -8.36
C LEU A 58 -11.01 7.11 -7.03
N THR A 59 -12.33 7.32 -6.99
CA THR A 59 -13.15 7.23 -5.78
C THR A 59 -13.75 5.83 -5.54
N ALA A 60 -13.64 4.94 -6.53
CA ALA A 60 -14.18 3.58 -6.41
C ALA A 60 -13.44 2.80 -5.30
N PRO A 61 -14.15 2.06 -4.44
CA PRO A 61 -13.49 1.17 -3.48
C PRO A 61 -12.78 0.04 -4.22
N MET A 62 -11.64 -0.40 -3.68
CA MET A 62 -10.96 -1.60 -4.16
C MET A 62 -11.43 -2.83 -3.39
N THR A 63 -11.49 -3.97 -4.06
CA THR A 63 -11.62 -5.26 -3.37
C THR A 63 -10.26 -5.79 -2.92
N VAL A 64 -10.26 -6.72 -1.96
CA VAL A 64 -9.05 -7.43 -1.53
C VAL A 64 -8.37 -8.12 -2.71
N GLY A 65 -9.13 -8.77 -3.59
CA GLY A 65 -8.60 -9.43 -4.79
C GLY A 65 -7.93 -8.44 -5.76
N GLN A 66 -8.48 -7.25 -5.95
CA GLN A 66 -7.83 -6.20 -6.76
C GLN A 66 -6.51 -5.75 -6.13
N THR A 67 -6.45 -5.64 -4.80
CA THR A 67 -5.20 -5.34 -4.09
C THR A 67 -4.16 -6.43 -4.32
N VAL A 68 -4.57 -7.70 -4.26
CA VAL A 68 -3.72 -8.88 -4.53
C VAL A 68 -3.20 -8.88 -5.97
N ILE A 69 -4.02 -8.50 -6.97
CA ILE A 69 -3.55 -8.34 -8.37
C ILE A 69 -2.40 -7.33 -8.45
N PHE A 70 -2.59 -6.13 -7.90
CA PHE A 70 -1.53 -5.11 -7.92
C PHE A 70 -0.26 -5.57 -7.20
N ALA A 71 -0.41 -6.20 -6.04
CA ALA A 71 0.71 -6.73 -5.30
C ALA A 71 1.46 -7.82 -6.07
N GLY A 72 0.74 -8.76 -6.68
CA GLY A 72 1.34 -9.80 -7.52
C GLY A 72 2.10 -9.23 -8.72
N ARG A 73 1.54 -8.20 -9.37
CA ARG A 73 2.22 -7.48 -10.47
C ARG A 73 3.50 -6.79 -9.99
N ILE A 74 3.46 -6.11 -8.87
CA ILE A 74 4.66 -5.45 -8.31
C ILE A 74 5.73 -6.48 -7.95
N ARG A 75 5.34 -7.57 -7.29
CA ARG A 75 6.30 -8.64 -6.93
C ARG A 75 6.90 -9.28 -8.18
N SER A 76 6.09 -9.56 -9.20
CA SER A 76 6.55 -10.12 -10.46
C SER A 76 7.47 -9.14 -11.20
N LEU A 77 7.10 -7.87 -11.30
CA LEU A 77 7.93 -6.82 -11.89
C LEU A 77 9.30 -6.76 -11.20
N TYR A 78 9.33 -6.73 -9.87
CA TYR A 78 10.57 -6.75 -9.08
C TYR A 78 11.43 -7.98 -9.40
N ARG A 79 10.82 -9.18 -9.47
CA ARG A 79 11.54 -10.44 -9.65
C ARG A 79 12.01 -10.67 -11.09
N THR A 80 11.29 -10.18 -12.09
CA THR A 80 11.46 -10.62 -13.49
C THR A 80 11.53 -9.49 -14.51
N GLY A 81 11.19 -8.25 -14.12
CA GLY A 81 11.01 -7.14 -15.07
C GLY A 81 9.67 -7.17 -15.83
N ASP A 82 8.83 -8.18 -15.60
CA ASP A 82 7.50 -8.30 -16.22
C ASP A 82 6.43 -8.49 -15.13
N PRO A 83 5.42 -7.61 -15.05
CA PRO A 83 4.39 -7.67 -14.02
C PRO A 83 3.50 -8.91 -14.08
N GLU A 84 3.46 -9.63 -15.22
CA GLU A 84 2.58 -10.79 -15.41
C GLU A 84 3.32 -12.14 -15.39
N ALA A 85 4.64 -12.16 -15.50
CA ALA A 85 5.41 -13.42 -15.66
C ALA A 85 5.25 -14.37 -14.46
N GLY A 86 5.30 -13.85 -13.21
CA GLY A 86 5.12 -14.66 -12.01
C GLY A 86 3.71 -15.25 -11.88
N PRO A 87 2.64 -14.44 -11.92
CA PRO A 87 1.26 -14.93 -11.91
C PRO A 87 0.92 -15.88 -13.05
N ALA A 88 1.50 -15.70 -14.25
CA ALA A 88 1.26 -16.57 -15.41
C ALA A 88 1.57 -18.05 -15.13
N ALA A 89 2.53 -18.34 -14.25
CA ALA A 89 2.85 -19.71 -13.86
C ALA A 89 1.67 -20.45 -13.18
N PHE A 90 0.72 -19.72 -12.61
CA PHE A 90 -0.46 -20.25 -11.92
C PHE A 90 -1.74 -20.17 -12.76
N ALA A 91 -1.71 -19.54 -13.94
CA ALA A 91 -2.90 -19.29 -14.76
C ALA A 91 -3.62 -20.59 -15.17
N ALA A 92 -2.89 -21.64 -15.53
CA ALA A 92 -3.47 -22.92 -15.92
C ALA A 92 -4.25 -23.58 -14.77
N ALA A 93 -3.72 -23.54 -13.54
CA ALA A 93 -4.40 -24.05 -12.35
C ALA A 93 -5.65 -23.26 -12.00
N ALA A 94 -5.65 -21.95 -12.26
CA ALA A 94 -6.78 -21.06 -11.98
C ALA A 94 -7.98 -21.26 -12.93
N VAL A 95 -7.82 -21.95 -14.06
CA VAL A 95 -8.93 -22.22 -15.01
C VAL A 95 -10.08 -22.97 -14.36
N SER A 96 -9.80 -23.84 -13.37
CA SER A 96 -10.82 -24.59 -12.63
C SER A 96 -11.60 -23.73 -11.62
N GLN A 97 -11.12 -22.55 -11.30
CA GLN A 97 -11.79 -21.63 -10.37
C GLN A 97 -12.98 -20.95 -11.04
N LYS A 98 -13.98 -20.56 -10.23
CA LYS A 98 -15.20 -19.90 -10.70
C LYS A 98 -15.15 -18.40 -10.47
N ASP A 99 -15.90 -17.64 -11.28
CA ASP A 99 -16.16 -16.22 -11.11
C ASP A 99 -14.89 -15.37 -10.90
N ALA A 100 -14.95 -14.44 -9.96
CA ALA A 100 -13.85 -13.54 -9.63
C ALA A 100 -12.59 -14.27 -9.13
N TRP A 101 -12.73 -15.45 -8.53
CA TRP A 101 -11.60 -16.26 -8.07
C TRP A 101 -10.66 -16.64 -9.23
N ARG A 102 -11.19 -16.93 -10.40
CA ARG A 102 -10.38 -17.22 -11.59
C ARG A 102 -9.41 -16.09 -11.94
N VAL A 103 -9.83 -14.84 -11.67
CA VAL A 103 -9.01 -13.65 -11.93
C VAL A 103 -7.98 -13.42 -10.85
N TYR A 104 -8.34 -13.65 -9.58
CA TYR A 104 -7.48 -13.35 -8.43
C TYR A 104 -6.47 -14.47 -8.10
N ALA A 105 -6.85 -15.73 -8.32
CA ALA A 105 -6.08 -16.90 -7.90
C ALA A 105 -4.63 -16.93 -8.42
N PRO A 106 -4.31 -16.60 -9.69
CA PRO A 106 -2.94 -16.60 -10.16
C PRO A 106 -2.03 -15.70 -9.33
N TYR A 107 -2.50 -14.49 -8.99
CA TYR A 107 -1.73 -13.51 -8.23
C TYR A 107 -1.63 -13.90 -6.75
N LEU A 108 -2.73 -14.39 -6.17
CA LEU A 108 -2.77 -14.87 -4.78
C LEU A 108 -1.77 -16.03 -4.58
N TRP A 109 -1.88 -17.06 -5.41
CA TRP A 109 -1.02 -18.24 -5.29
C TRP A 109 0.46 -17.90 -5.58
N TYR A 110 0.71 -16.98 -6.51
CA TYR A 110 2.06 -16.48 -6.73
C TYR A 110 2.61 -15.80 -5.47
N LEU A 111 1.89 -14.87 -4.85
CA LEU A 111 2.32 -14.19 -3.63
C LEU A 111 2.51 -15.17 -2.46
N GLN A 112 1.64 -16.17 -2.33
CA GLN A 112 1.76 -17.23 -1.33
C GLN A 112 2.99 -18.11 -1.59
N SER A 113 3.28 -18.46 -2.83
CA SER A 113 4.48 -19.25 -3.19
C SER A 113 5.79 -18.49 -2.95
N GLU A 114 5.76 -17.17 -3.08
CA GLU A 114 6.90 -16.28 -2.75
C GLU A 114 7.03 -16.00 -1.24
N GLY A 115 6.13 -16.52 -0.40
CA GLY A 115 6.12 -16.28 1.05
C GLY A 115 5.76 -14.83 1.44
N VAL A 116 5.17 -14.08 0.51
CA VAL A 116 4.80 -12.67 0.71
C VAL A 116 3.48 -12.55 1.45
N LEU A 117 2.54 -13.44 1.16
CA LEU A 117 1.19 -13.41 1.70
C LEU A 117 0.82 -14.78 2.27
N ASP A 118 0.17 -14.79 3.43
CA ASP A 118 -0.43 -15.97 4.01
C ASP A 118 -1.87 -16.20 3.51
N LYS A 119 -2.63 -17.05 4.19
CA LYS A 119 -4.02 -17.38 3.84
C LYS A 119 -5.08 -16.51 4.52
N ALA A 120 -4.69 -15.49 5.28
CA ALA A 120 -5.61 -14.68 6.07
C ALA A 120 -6.68 -13.96 5.22
N LEU A 121 -6.40 -13.74 3.93
CA LEU A 121 -7.28 -13.01 3.02
C LEU A 121 -8.02 -13.91 2.01
N ASP A 122 -7.82 -15.23 2.04
CA ASP A 122 -8.40 -16.15 1.04
C ASP A 122 -9.93 -16.03 0.95
N ASP A 123 -10.61 -15.92 2.09
CA ASP A 123 -12.08 -15.93 2.14
C ASP A 123 -12.73 -14.57 1.85
N CYS A 124 -11.95 -13.49 1.64
CA CYS A 124 -12.48 -12.13 1.50
C CYS A 124 -12.11 -11.41 0.19
N LEU A 125 -11.60 -12.11 -0.82
CA LEU A 125 -11.09 -11.51 -2.07
C LEU A 125 -12.11 -10.63 -2.81
N THR A 126 -13.39 -10.93 -2.72
CA THR A 126 -14.46 -10.14 -3.36
C THR A 126 -15.00 -8.99 -2.50
N GLN A 127 -14.58 -8.93 -1.24
CA GLN A 127 -15.01 -7.89 -0.30
C GLN A 127 -14.22 -6.58 -0.53
N PRO A 128 -14.79 -5.43 -0.20
CA PRO A 128 -14.04 -4.18 -0.15
C PRO A 128 -12.83 -4.32 0.78
N ALA A 129 -11.65 -3.95 0.29
CA ALA A 129 -10.45 -3.99 1.10
C ALA A 129 -10.45 -2.85 2.12
N THR A 130 -10.16 -3.16 3.38
CA THR A 130 -9.83 -2.14 4.37
C THR A 130 -8.41 -1.63 4.16
N ARG A 131 -8.11 -0.46 4.68
CA ARG A 131 -6.75 0.09 4.64
C ARG A 131 -5.74 -0.79 5.39
N ALA A 132 -6.16 -1.45 6.48
CA ALA A 132 -5.33 -2.40 7.22
C ALA A 132 -5.02 -3.66 6.39
N GLN A 133 -5.99 -4.22 5.66
CA GLN A 133 -5.76 -5.33 4.74
C GLN A 133 -4.83 -4.93 3.59
N MET A 134 -4.97 -3.71 3.04
CA MET A 134 -4.04 -3.18 2.05
C MET A 134 -2.61 -3.10 2.62
N ALA A 135 -2.46 -2.63 3.87
CA ALA A 135 -1.15 -2.57 4.51
C ALA A 135 -0.53 -3.96 4.66
N HIS A 136 -1.32 -4.96 5.08
CA HIS A 136 -0.87 -6.34 5.19
C HIS A 136 -0.36 -6.90 3.86
N VAL A 137 -1.09 -6.66 2.77
CA VAL A 137 -0.67 -7.10 1.43
C VAL A 137 0.64 -6.44 0.99
N LEU A 138 0.87 -5.17 1.34
CA LEU A 138 2.00 -4.39 0.84
C LEU A 138 3.27 -4.48 1.69
N ALA A 139 3.14 -4.69 2.99
CA ALA A 139 4.27 -4.55 3.92
C ALA A 139 5.44 -5.52 3.65
N ASN A 140 5.16 -6.71 3.13
CA ASN A 140 6.16 -7.74 2.85
C ASN A 140 6.38 -7.98 1.35
N LEU A 141 5.90 -7.06 0.52
CA LEU A 141 5.92 -7.22 -0.93
C LEU A 141 7.32 -7.17 -1.53
N LEU A 142 8.18 -6.32 -0.98
CA LEU A 142 9.57 -6.19 -1.37
C LEU A 142 10.50 -6.45 -0.16
N PRO A 143 11.72 -6.92 -0.40
CA PRO A 143 12.71 -7.07 0.67
C PRO A 143 13.16 -5.71 1.21
N GLU A 144 13.84 -5.72 2.35
CA GLU A 144 14.25 -4.50 3.06
C GLU A 144 15.17 -3.61 2.24
N GLU A 145 16.03 -4.20 1.41
CA GLU A 145 16.93 -3.46 0.52
C GLU A 145 16.18 -2.61 -0.50
N ALA A 146 15.02 -3.08 -0.97
CA ALA A 146 14.15 -2.36 -1.91
C ALA A 146 13.12 -1.48 -1.21
N LEU A 147 12.78 -1.80 0.04
CA LEU A 147 11.83 -1.05 0.85
C LEU A 147 12.42 -0.71 2.23
N PRO A 148 13.49 0.10 2.28
CA PRO A 148 14.18 0.44 3.53
C PRO A 148 13.33 1.33 4.43
N LEU A 149 13.59 1.26 5.73
CA LEU A 149 13.03 2.16 6.72
C LEU A 149 13.68 3.55 6.58
N ILE A 150 12.89 4.57 6.30
CA ILE A 150 13.33 5.98 6.20
C ILE A 150 12.82 6.83 7.37
N ASN A 151 11.86 6.32 8.14
CA ASN A 151 11.21 6.96 9.30
C ASN A 151 11.15 5.98 10.48
N ASP A 152 12.28 5.43 10.90
CA ASP A 152 12.38 4.37 11.92
C ASP A 152 11.93 4.82 13.32
N SER A 153 11.99 6.14 13.61
CA SER A 153 11.56 6.73 14.88
C SER A 153 10.03 6.86 15.04
N LEU A 154 9.24 6.49 14.01
CA LEU A 154 7.79 6.48 14.12
C LEU A 154 7.30 5.35 15.03
N VAL A 155 6.36 5.68 15.91
CA VAL A 155 5.78 4.73 16.88
C VAL A 155 4.25 4.85 16.92
N THR A 156 3.58 3.82 17.43
CA THR A 156 2.13 3.81 17.65
C THR A 156 1.74 4.13 19.10
N GLN A 157 2.71 4.13 20.03
CA GLN A 157 2.49 4.31 21.45
C GLN A 157 3.46 5.32 22.07
N GLY A 158 3.04 5.96 23.15
CA GLY A 158 3.84 6.86 23.95
C GLY A 158 3.47 8.33 23.80
N TYR A 159 3.21 9.00 24.92
CA TYR A 159 2.81 10.42 24.98
C TYR A 159 3.95 11.40 24.63
N ALA A 160 5.20 10.94 24.68
CA ALA A 160 6.36 11.78 24.47
C ALA A 160 6.78 11.91 22.99
N SER A 161 6.24 11.10 22.09
CA SER A 161 6.62 11.12 20.69
C SER A 161 5.67 11.97 19.86
N ARG A 162 6.18 13.05 19.27
CA ARG A 162 5.47 13.88 18.29
C ARG A 162 5.26 13.17 16.93
N ARG A 163 5.77 11.94 16.79
CA ARG A 163 5.71 11.14 15.56
C ARG A 163 4.92 9.85 15.80
N ARG A 164 3.68 10.00 16.22
CA ARG A 164 2.80 8.87 16.54
C ARG A 164 1.64 8.76 15.55
N ILE A 165 1.37 7.53 15.11
CA ILE A 165 0.12 7.21 14.42
C ILE A 165 -0.98 7.13 15.50
N THR A 166 -1.95 8.04 15.46
CA THR A 166 -2.86 8.28 16.60
C THR A 166 -3.96 7.24 16.76
N ASP A 167 -4.35 6.59 15.67
CA ASP A 167 -5.50 5.66 15.58
C ASP A 167 -5.07 4.21 15.34
N VAL A 168 -3.80 3.88 15.59
CA VAL A 168 -3.25 2.52 15.45
C VAL A 168 -2.57 2.13 16.74
N THR A 169 -2.97 0.99 17.30
CA THR A 169 -2.41 0.41 18.52
C THR A 169 -1.96 -1.03 18.26
N GLU A 170 -1.31 -1.66 19.22
CA GLU A 170 -0.91 -3.07 19.16
C GLU A 170 -2.10 -4.04 18.98
N TYR A 171 -3.32 -3.60 19.32
CA TYR A 171 -4.56 -4.38 19.13
C TYR A 171 -5.20 -4.17 17.75
N THR A 172 -4.70 -3.22 16.96
CA THR A 172 -5.19 -2.98 15.60
C THR A 172 -4.74 -4.15 14.71
N PRO A 173 -5.66 -4.78 13.94
CA PRO A 173 -5.27 -5.79 12.97
C PRO A 173 -4.16 -5.29 12.05
N TYR A 174 -3.13 -6.11 11.85
CA TYR A 174 -1.99 -5.79 10.99
C TYR A 174 -1.19 -4.54 11.42
N TYR A 175 -1.17 -4.21 12.74
CA TYR A 175 -0.52 -2.98 13.20
C TYR A 175 0.96 -2.89 12.84
N GLN A 176 1.71 -4.01 12.87
CA GLN A 176 3.12 -4.04 12.47
C GLN A 176 3.30 -3.71 10.98
N ASP A 177 2.41 -4.22 10.13
CA ASP A 177 2.42 -3.93 8.69
C ASP A 177 2.11 -2.45 8.43
N ILE A 178 1.11 -1.91 9.13
CA ILE A 178 0.78 -0.47 9.08
C ILE A 178 1.99 0.36 9.49
N LEU A 179 2.60 0.05 10.64
CA LEU A 179 3.76 0.76 11.15
C LEU A 179 4.94 0.70 10.16
N LYS A 180 5.19 -0.47 9.57
CA LYS A 180 6.22 -0.64 8.54
C LYS A 180 5.99 0.27 7.34
N LEU A 181 4.76 0.37 6.83
CA LEU A 181 4.45 1.25 5.68
C LEU A 181 4.70 2.74 5.99
N TYR A 182 4.42 3.20 7.21
CA TYR A 182 4.79 4.55 7.61
C TYR A 182 6.31 4.73 7.69
N ARG A 183 7.01 3.77 8.29
CA ARG A 183 8.47 3.81 8.41
C ARG A 183 9.17 3.77 7.07
N CYS A 184 8.62 3.07 6.08
CA CYS A 184 9.14 3.05 4.71
C CYS A 184 8.69 4.25 3.85
N GLY A 185 7.89 5.18 4.39
CA GLY A 185 7.38 6.33 3.65
C GLY A 185 6.31 6.01 2.61
N VAL A 186 5.70 4.83 2.69
CA VAL A 186 4.60 4.39 1.80
C VAL A 186 3.28 5.02 2.24
N SER A 187 3.06 5.15 3.55
CA SER A 187 1.91 5.86 4.13
C SER A 187 2.36 7.05 4.96
N ILE A 188 1.58 8.12 4.93
CA ILE A 188 1.70 9.27 5.85
C ILE A 188 0.37 9.56 6.55
N GLY A 189 -0.60 8.65 6.45
CA GLY A 189 -1.96 8.85 6.93
C GLY A 189 -2.88 9.44 5.88
N SER A 190 -4.11 9.73 6.29
CA SER A 190 -5.19 10.22 5.43
C SER A 190 -5.67 11.62 5.79
N ASN A 191 -5.10 12.22 6.82
CA ASN A 191 -5.38 13.58 7.27
C ASN A 191 -4.10 14.24 7.80
N ALA A 192 -4.19 15.51 8.17
CA ALA A 192 -3.08 16.29 8.70
C ALA A 192 -2.52 15.74 10.03
N ALA A 193 -3.34 15.01 10.81
CA ALA A 193 -2.90 14.33 12.03
C ALA A 193 -2.16 13.01 11.77
N GLY A 194 -2.07 12.58 10.51
CA GLY A 194 -1.42 11.33 10.14
C GLY A 194 -2.22 10.07 10.50
N SER A 195 -3.54 10.18 10.73
CA SER A 195 -4.39 9.03 11.05
C SER A 195 -4.47 8.05 9.90
N PHE A 196 -4.42 6.75 10.22
CA PHE A 196 -4.43 5.68 9.22
C PHE A 196 -5.83 5.26 8.79
N PHE A 197 -6.79 5.25 9.71
CA PHE A 197 -8.15 4.73 9.53
C PHE A 197 -8.16 3.25 9.10
N PRO A 198 -7.68 2.33 9.95
CA PRO A 198 -7.41 0.94 9.56
C PRO A 198 -8.63 0.19 9.01
N ASN A 199 -9.82 0.47 9.52
CA ASN A 199 -11.07 -0.18 9.14
C ASN A 199 -11.80 0.49 7.96
N ALA A 200 -11.35 1.67 7.52
CA ALA A 200 -11.97 2.36 6.39
C ALA A 200 -11.67 1.60 5.07
N PRO A 201 -12.63 1.54 4.13
CA PRO A 201 -12.38 1.00 2.81
C PRO A 201 -11.35 1.87 2.09
N ILE A 202 -10.46 1.23 1.32
CA ILE A 202 -9.49 1.97 0.51
C ILE A 202 -10.06 2.26 -0.88
N THR A 203 -9.90 3.49 -1.34
CA THR A 203 -10.24 3.88 -2.72
C THR A 203 -9.08 3.58 -3.68
N ARG A 204 -9.36 3.44 -4.98
CA ARG A 204 -8.34 3.20 -5.99
C ARG A 204 -7.31 4.33 -6.06
N GLY A 205 -7.72 5.59 -5.88
CA GLY A 205 -6.80 6.73 -5.82
C GLY A 205 -5.85 6.66 -4.62
N ALA A 206 -6.37 6.37 -3.43
CA ALA A 206 -5.54 6.20 -2.23
C ALA A 206 -4.62 4.98 -2.32
N ALA A 207 -5.11 3.88 -2.90
CA ALA A 207 -4.31 2.69 -3.16
C ALA A 207 -3.17 2.98 -4.16
N ALA A 208 -3.44 3.75 -5.23
CA ALA A 208 -2.44 4.15 -6.20
C ALA A 208 -1.25 4.86 -5.53
N ALA A 209 -1.51 5.74 -4.56
CA ALA A 209 -0.46 6.42 -3.82
C ALA A 209 0.42 5.44 -3.03
N MET A 210 -0.16 4.45 -2.38
CA MET A 210 0.60 3.44 -1.63
C MET A 210 1.38 2.52 -2.56
N LEU A 211 0.74 2.01 -3.62
CA LEU A 211 1.35 1.10 -4.60
C LEU A 211 2.56 1.73 -5.30
N THR A 212 2.45 2.98 -5.73
CA THR A 212 3.54 3.65 -6.42
C THR A 212 4.71 3.99 -5.51
N ARG A 213 4.46 4.29 -4.23
CA ARG A 213 5.54 4.48 -3.25
C ARG A 213 6.28 3.19 -2.92
N ILE A 214 5.69 2.02 -3.16
CA ILE A 214 6.41 0.74 -3.10
C ILE A 214 7.44 0.68 -4.22
N VAL A 215 7.03 0.93 -5.48
CA VAL A 215 7.88 0.72 -6.67
C VAL A 215 8.81 1.89 -6.99
N ASP A 216 8.48 3.11 -6.54
CA ASP A 216 9.22 4.32 -6.83
C ASP A 216 9.69 5.00 -5.54
N PRO A 217 10.97 4.84 -5.17
CA PRO A 217 11.53 5.50 -3.98
C PRO A 217 11.40 7.03 -3.99
N ALA A 218 11.38 7.67 -5.16
CA ALA A 218 11.25 9.13 -5.28
C ALA A 218 9.85 9.64 -4.88
N LEU A 219 8.86 8.76 -4.81
CA LEU A 219 7.50 9.10 -4.37
C LEU A 219 7.27 8.83 -2.87
N ARG A 220 8.24 8.23 -2.17
CA ARG A 220 8.14 8.00 -0.71
C ARG A 220 8.18 9.30 0.05
N LEU A 221 7.47 9.34 1.16
CA LEU A 221 7.27 10.56 1.94
C LEU A 221 7.76 10.37 3.38
N THR A 222 8.41 11.42 3.88
CA THR A 222 8.66 11.56 5.32
C THR A 222 7.54 12.44 5.88
N PRO A 223 6.70 11.95 6.79
CA PRO A 223 5.66 12.76 7.38
C PRO A 223 6.30 13.84 8.27
N ASP A 224 5.94 15.08 8.01
CA ASP A 224 6.22 16.22 8.88
C ASP A 224 4.95 16.55 9.69
N TRP A 225 4.68 15.69 10.68
CA TRP A 225 3.54 15.95 11.57
C TRP A 225 3.95 16.97 12.60
N ASN A 226 3.62 18.22 12.35
CA ASN A 226 3.77 19.27 13.34
C ASN A 226 2.54 19.27 14.24
N LEU A 227 2.60 18.53 15.36
CA LEU A 227 1.52 18.51 16.36
C LEU A 227 1.28 19.88 17.00
N THR A 228 2.19 20.85 16.85
CA THR A 228 1.94 22.23 17.26
C THR A 228 0.83 22.88 16.44
N ASP A 229 0.63 22.47 15.18
CA ASP A 229 -0.46 23.00 14.35
C ASP A 229 -1.84 22.43 14.75
N LEU A 230 -1.87 21.24 15.38
CA LEU A 230 -3.09 20.68 15.99
C LEU A 230 -3.56 21.50 17.21
N PHE A 231 -2.67 22.26 17.83
CA PHE A 231 -2.94 23.09 19.00
C PHE A 231 -2.90 24.60 18.69
N SER A 232 -2.62 24.99 17.44
CA SER A 232 -2.74 26.38 17.03
C SER A 232 -4.21 26.73 16.83
N ALA A 233 -4.62 27.88 17.40
CA ALA A 233 -6.02 28.29 17.52
C ALA A 233 -6.78 28.53 16.20
N GLU A 234 -6.16 28.29 15.06
CA GLU A 234 -6.74 28.51 13.73
C GLU A 234 -7.06 27.23 12.93
N GLY A 235 -6.65 26.03 13.38
CA GLY A 235 -6.74 24.84 12.52
C GLY A 235 -7.34 23.58 13.11
N ALA A 236 -7.35 23.42 14.42
CA ALA A 236 -7.99 22.26 15.01
C ALA A 236 -9.43 22.61 15.37
N ALA A 237 -10.37 21.93 14.81
CA ALA A 237 -11.70 21.93 15.35
C ALA A 237 -11.58 21.49 16.81
N TYR A 238 -12.09 22.30 17.72
CA TYR A 238 -12.18 22.01 19.16
C TYR A 238 -12.76 20.60 19.43
N GLU A 239 -13.51 20.08 18.49
CA GLU A 239 -14.08 18.73 18.45
C GLU A 239 -13.02 17.63 18.40
N ASP A 240 -11.86 17.83 17.72
CA ASP A 240 -10.76 16.85 17.71
C ASP A 240 -10.05 16.78 19.07
N LEU A 241 -9.95 17.91 19.76
CA LEU A 241 -9.39 17.99 21.12
C LEU A 241 -10.32 17.41 22.18
N VAL A 242 -11.63 17.56 21.99
CA VAL A 242 -12.66 16.97 22.88
C VAL A 242 -12.64 15.46 22.71
N THR A 243 -12.55 14.93 21.51
CA THR A 243 -12.48 13.49 21.24
C THR A 243 -11.23 12.85 21.88
N ILE A 244 -10.08 13.53 21.82
CA ILE A 244 -8.86 13.11 22.55
C ILE A 244 -9.06 13.18 24.07
N GLY A 245 -9.71 14.23 24.56
CA GLY A 245 -10.02 14.42 25.98
C GLY A 245 -11.01 13.38 26.53
N GLU A 246 -12.04 13.04 25.77
CA GLU A 246 -13.01 12.01 26.12
C GLU A 246 -12.42 10.59 26.11
N TYR A 247 -11.48 10.32 25.19
CA TYR A 247 -10.77 9.05 25.15
C TYR A 247 -9.81 8.86 26.33
N ILE A 248 -9.26 9.95 26.88
CA ILE A 248 -8.40 9.94 28.07
C ILE A 248 -9.24 9.89 29.36
N ALA A 249 -10.45 10.41 29.33
CA ALA A 249 -11.34 10.50 30.50
C ALA A 249 -12.29 9.31 30.66
N ALA A 250 -12.34 8.35 29.72
CA ALA A 250 -13.18 7.17 29.85
C ALA A 250 -12.65 6.28 31.00
N PRO A 251 -13.47 6.02 32.04
CA PRO A 251 -13.05 5.16 33.14
C PRO A 251 -12.86 3.72 32.65
N ALA A 252 -11.84 3.04 33.20
CA ALA A 252 -11.51 1.64 32.96
C ALA A 252 -12.64 0.67 33.36
#